data_8ea523997e77a7d7c5cb54262f9c4f47
#
_entry.id   8ea523997e77a7d7c5cb54262f9c4f47
#
_cell.length_a   1.000
_cell.length_b   1.000
_cell.length_c   1.000
_cell.angle_alpha   90.00
_cell.angle_beta   90.00
_cell.angle_gamma   90.00
#
_symmetry.space_group_name_H-M   'P 1'
#
loop_
_entity.id
_entity.type
_entity.pdbx_description
1 polymer ?
#
loop_
_entity_poly.entity_id
_entity_poly.type
_entity_poly.pdbx_seq_one_letter_code
_entity_poly.pdbx_strand_id
1 'polypeptide(L)'
;MENENSKKKTTAPDTSVGADDGQPLHNPTENSISAFDEEINGDFQNSTESLDEIYRRMQRLTDPHYLHTISMTELYQTAYQSRPPIIDGLLYAGAYILAGAPKIGKSFLVAQIAYHVSTGEALWGCEVHPGTVLYLALEDDFQRIQSRMFMMYGVNDTDRLHFATAAGKIGNGLDEQLENFVREQPDTRLIIIDTMQKIREIGGEAYSYASDYEIIGRLKQFADKHCICVLTVHHTRKQPAGDSFEMISGTTGLLGCADGSLLMQKKKRTALEATIDVVGRDQQDQILYLKKDADTQIWNLEKVENELHKEPPDHVLEAVAELVPAEQPVWTGSPSALADAVHVGMAANALSKYLNVKSGRLLDEYRVRYENKVRHEGRRITLTYDAESK
;
A
#
# COMPACT_ATOMS: atom_id res chain seq x y z
N MET A 1 -23.73 -49.13 -54.92
CA MET A 1 -24.19 -48.19 -55.93
C MET A 1 -23.54 -46.91 -55.60
N GLU A 2 -22.44 -46.73 -56.19
CA GLU A 2 -22.04 -45.76 -57.24
C GLU A 2 -21.74 -44.40 -56.66
N ASN A 3 -20.46 -44.05 -56.57
CA ASN A 3 -19.57 -43.40 -57.58
C ASN A 3 -19.89 -41.91 -57.71
N GLU A 4 -19.02 -41.01 -57.81
CA GLU A 4 -17.60 -40.84 -58.27
C GLU A 4 -17.10 -39.45 -57.90
N ASN A 5 -15.84 -39.38 -57.51
CA ASN A 5 -14.74 -38.71 -58.27
C ASN A 5 -14.97 -37.22 -58.66
N SER A 6 -14.07 -36.29 -58.49
CA SER A 6 -12.65 -36.29 -58.68
C SER A 6 -12.10 -34.84 -58.68
N LYS A 7 -10.87 -34.71 -58.38
CA LYS A 7 -9.76 -33.99 -58.98
C LYS A 7 -9.14 -32.84 -58.18
N LYS A 8 -7.93 -33.19 -57.80
CA LYS A 8 -6.72 -32.39 -57.57
C LYS A 8 -6.59 -31.11 -58.41
N LYS A 9 -6.10 -30.07 -57.77
CA LYS A 9 -5.04 -29.23 -58.33
C LYS A 9 -4.10 -28.73 -57.21
N THR A 10 -2.86 -29.16 -57.31
CA THR A 10 -1.65 -28.68 -56.67
C THR A 10 -1.26 -27.32 -57.24
N THR A 11 -0.89 -26.38 -56.37
CA THR A 11 0.11 -25.35 -56.67
C THR A 11 0.92 -25.08 -55.43
N ALA A 12 2.23 -25.02 -55.63
CA ALA A 12 3.29 -24.91 -54.64
C ALA A 12 3.48 -23.47 -54.12
N PRO A 13 4.44 -23.24 -53.19
CA PRO A 13 4.33 -22.28 -52.08
C PRO A 13 4.84 -20.90 -52.45
N ASP A 14 4.18 -19.91 -51.88
CA ASP A 14 4.70 -18.54 -51.91
C ASP A 14 5.30 -18.21 -50.52
N THR A 15 6.58 -17.94 -50.54
CA THR A 15 7.39 -17.48 -49.42
C THR A 15 7.13 -15.99 -49.21
N SER A 16 6.32 -15.63 -48.21
CA SER A 16 6.31 -14.29 -47.67
C SER A 16 6.74 -14.37 -46.19
N VAL A 17 7.89 -13.78 -45.94
CA VAL A 17 8.49 -13.52 -44.66
C VAL A 17 7.48 -12.70 -43.84
N GLY A 18 6.88 -13.30 -42.81
CA GLY A 18 6.08 -12.60 -41.78
C GLY A 18 6.98 -11.78 -40.91
N ALA A 19 6.75 -10.49 -40.90
CA ALA A 19 7.35 -9.57 -39.94
C ALA A 19 6.97 -10.00 -38.52
N ASP A 20 7.98 -10.12 -37.69
CA ASP A 20 7.90 -10.30 -36.26
C ASP A 20 7.27 -9.03 -35.66
N ASP A 21 5.98 -9.08 -35.32
CA ASP A 21 5.29 -8.05 -34.54
C ASP A 21 5.79 -8.12 -33.12
N GLY A 22 6.92 -7.46 -32.88
CA GLY A 22 7.44 -7.21 -31.56
C GLY A 22 6.39 -6.44 -30.73
N GLN A 23 5.85 -7.08 -29.73
CA GLN A 23 5.06 -6.40 -28.69
C GLN A 23 5.89 -5.26 -28.09
N PRO A 24 5.34 -4.07 -27.92
CA PRO A 24 6.06 -2.98 -27.28
C PRO A 24 6.32 -3.36 -25.83
N LEU A 25 7.62 -3.37 -25.48
CA LEU A 25 8.09 -3.47 -24.08
C LEU A 25 7.40 -2.41 -23.24
N HIS A 26 6.82 -2.82 -22.12
CA HIS A 26 6.20 -1.95 -21.13
C HIS A 26 7.11 -0.77 -20.79
N ASN A 27 6.62 0.44 -21.00
CA ASN A 27 7.24 1.67 -20.52
C ASN A 27 7.29 1.67 -18.99
N PRO A 28 8.35 2.19 -18.38
CA PRO A 28 8.38 2.42 -16.93
C PRO A 28 7.25 3.36 -16.55
N THR A 29 6.58 3.03 -15.46
CA THR A 29 5.36 3.67 -14.98
C THR A 29 5.53 5.18 -14.75
N GLU A 30 4.54 5.98 -15.16
CA GLU A 30 4.52 7.45 -15.10
C GLU A 30 4.81 8.05 -13.69
N ASN A 31 4.69 7.30 -12.61
CA ASN A 31 5.02 7.78 -11.25
C ASN A 31 6.50 7.69 -10.88
N SER A 32 7.27 6.81 -11.53
CA SER A 32 8.73 6.99 -11.49
C SER A 32 9.10 8.28 -12.22
N ILE A 33 8.32 8.68 -13.23
CA ILE A 33 8.49 9.92 -13.98
C ILE A 33 8.04 11.14 -13.16
N SER A 34 6.94 11.11 -12.41
CA SER A 34 6.48 12.28 -11.64
C SER A 34 7.32 12.58 -10.40
N ALA A 35 7.81 11.55 -9.69
CA ALA A 35 8.80 11.72 -8.64
C ALA A 35 10.14 12.23 -9.20
N PHE A 36 10.49 11.80 -10.42
CA PHE A 36 11.65 12.30 -11.16
C PHE A 36 11.43 13.69 -11.75
N ASP A 37 10.20 14.06 -12.16
CA ASP A 37 9.88 15.42 -12.65
C ASP A 37 9.96 16.46 -11.55
N GLU A 38 9.61 16.16 -10.31
CA GLU A 38 9.82 17.04 -9.16
C GLU A 38 11.32 17.14 -8.81
N GLU A 39 12.06 16.05 -8.87
CA GLU A 39 13.50 16.03 -8.66
C GLU A 39 14.25 16.78 -9.78
N ILE A 40 13.86 16.58 -11.04
CA ILE A 40 14.42 17.29 -12.21
C ILE A 40 14.08 18.78 -12.17
N ASN A 41 12.87 19.18 -11.84
CA ASN A 41 12.49 20.61 -11.76
C ASN A 41 13.14 21.32 -10.54
N GLY A 42 13.43 20.59 -9.46
CA GLY A 42 14.19 21.11 -8.32
C GLY A 42 15.68 21.32 -8.63
N ASP A 43 16.28 20.41 -9.41
CA ASP A 43 17.71 20.43 -9.76
C ASP A 43 18.03 21.39 -10.91
N PHE A 44 17.10 21.65 -11.85
CA PHE A 44 17.34 22.54 -13.00
C PHE A 44 17.65 23.99 -12.61
N GLN A 45 17.27 24.43 -11.42
CA GLN A 45 17.54 25.81 -10.99
C GLN A 45 18.89 25.99 -10.27
N ASN A 46 19.64 24.91 -9.93
CA ASN A 46 20.77 24.99 -9.03
C ASN A 46 21.99 24.13 -9.36
N SER A 47 22.07 23.41 -10.49
CA SER A 47 23.21 22.54 -10.76
C SER A 47 24.27 23.23 -11.62
N THR A 48 25.53 23.10 -11.21
CA THR A 48 26.74 23.36 -12.03
C THR A 48 27.00 22.20 -13.00
N GLU A 49 26.06 21.27 -13.19
CA GLU A 49 26.17 20.15 -14.11
C GLU A 49 26.14 20.65 -15.55
N SER A 50 27.03 20.11 -16.38
CA SER A 50 27.01 20.41 -17.80
C SER A 50 25.79 19.80 -18.47
N LEU A 51 25.27 20.41 -19.54
CA LEU A 51 24.17 19.87 -20.34
C LEU A 51 24.42 18.41 -20.78
N ASP A 52 25.68 18.05 -21.01
CA ASP A 52 26.10 16.69 -21.38
C ASP A 52 25.92 15.70 -20.21
N GLU A 53 26.15 16.11 -18.99
CA GLU A 53 25.94 15.28 -17.80
C GLU A 53 24.44 15.05 -17.55
N ILE A 54 23.63 16.10 -17.67
CA ILE A 54 22.17 16.04 -17.59
C ILE A 54 21.62 15.08 -18.67
N TYR A 55 22.08 15.22 -19.91
CA TYR A 55 21.66 14.37 -21.02
C TYR A 55 22.07 12.89 -20.81
N ARG A 56 23.29 12.63 -20.33
CA ARG A 56 23.74 11.27 -19.98
C ARG A 56 22.92 10.68 -18.82
N ARG A 57 22.56 11.49 -17.82
CA ARG A 57 21.70 11.08 -16.70
C ARG A 57 20.31 10.72 -17.20
N MET A 58 19.70 11.54 -18.06
CA MET A 58 18.41 11.24 -18.69
C MET A 58 18.45 9.97 -19.53
N GLN A 59 19.49 9.75 -20.35
CA GLN A 59 19.64 8.51 -21.11
C GLN A 59 19.72 7.28 -20.20
N ARG A 60 20.45 7.36 -19.08
CA ARG A 60 20.52 6.26 -18.10
C ARG A 60 19.15 5.97 -17.46
N LEU A 61 18.36 7.02 -17.16
CA LEU A 61 17.02 6.88 -16.56
C LEU A 61 16.03 6.16 -17.48
N THR A 62 16.22 6.26 -18.79
CA THR A 62 15.35 5.63 -19.80
C THR A 62 15.89 4.29 -20.32
N ASP A 63 17.12 3.90 -19.98
CA ASP A 63 17.73 2.65 -20.41
C ASP A 63 17.24 1.49 -19.52
N PRO A 64 16.45 0.54 -20.05
CA PRO A 64 15.97 -0.62 -19.30
C PRO A 64 17.08 -1.56 -18.81
N HIS A 65 18.30 -1.44 -19.37
CA HIS A 65 19.47 -2.22 -18.95
C HIS A 65 20.31 -1.53 -17.87
N TYR A 66 19.97 -0.28 -17.53
CA TYR A 66 20.68 0.46 -16.48
C TYR A 66 20.09 0.19 -15.09
N LEU A 67 20.90 -0.38 -14.21
CA LEU A 67 20.48 -0.59 -12.81
C LEU A 67 20.67 0.72 -12.02
N HIS A 68 19.54 1.33 -11.62
CA HIS A 68 19.56 2.49 -10.75
C HIS A 68 19.99 2.10 -9.34
N THR A 69 21.08 2.70 -8.89
CA THR A 69 21.60 2.48 -7.55
C THR A 69 21.90 3.81 -6.88
N ILE A 70 21.68 3.85 -5.58
CA ILE A 70 22.11 4.94 -4.71
C ILE A 70 23.10 4.39 -3.67
N SER A 71 24.08 5.18 -3.29
CA SER A 71 25.02 4.82 -2.23
C SER A 71 24.34 4.93 -0.86
N MET A 72 24.86 4.23 0.16
CA MET A 72 24.39 4.40 1.54
C MET A 72 24.51 5.85 2.01
N THR A 73 25.49 6.59 1.52
CA THR A 73 25.67 8.01 1.84
C THR A 73 24.52 8.85 1.28
N GLU A 74 24.13 8.63 0.01
CA GLU A 74 23.00 9.31 -0.62
C GLU A 74 21.69 8.91 0.04
N LEU A 75 21.49 7.61 0.36
CA LEU A 75 20.33 7.13 1.10
C LEU A 75 20.10 7.90 2.40
N TYR A 76 21.17 8.10 3.21
CA TYR A 76 21.06 8.84 4.47
C TYR A 76 21.00 10.36 4.31
N GLN A 77 21.28 10.88 3.13
CA GLN A 77 21.17 12.32 2.84
C GLN A 77 19.76 12.74 2.42
N THR A 78 18.90 11.79 2.09
CA THR A 78 17.51 12.00 1.65
C THR A 78 16.56 11.69 2.79
N ALA A 79 15.60 12.57 3.05
CA ALA A 79 14.48 12.30 3.93
C ALA A 79 13.38 11.59 3.12
N TYR A 80 13.20 10.31 3.36
CA TYR A 80 12.08 9.56 2.78
C TYR A 80 10.86 9.69 3.67
N GLN A 81 9.72 9.91 3.05
CA GLN A 81 8.46 9.91 3.79
C GLN A 81 8.11 8.49 4.20
N SER A 82 7.65 8.31 5.44
CA SER A 82 7.09 7.05 5.90
C SER A 82 5.79 6.75 5.12
N ARG A 83 5.46 5.47 4.97
CA ARG A 83 4.18 5.07 4.39
C ARG A 83 3.06 5.58 5.30
N PRO A 84 2.06 6.31 4.75
CA PRO A 84 1.00 6.84 5.59
C PRO A 84 0.16 5.71 6.16
N PRO A 85 -0.18 5.75 7.46
CA PRO A 85 -1.15 4.83 8.02
C PRO A 85 -2.53 5.09 7.40
N ILE A 86 -3.32 4.04 7.28
CA ILE A 86 -4.75 4.11 6.95
C ILE A 86 -5.55 3.91 8.23
N ILE A 87 -5.10 2.96 9.05
CA ILE A 87 -5.56 2.72 10.42
C ILE A 87 -4.31 2.48 11.26
N ASP A 88 -4.07 3.32 12.24
CA ASP A 88 -2.87 3.27 13.07
C ASP A 88 -2.64 1.90 13.69
N GLY A 89 -1.43 1.39 13.54
CA GLY A 89 -1.03 0.08 14.06
C GLY A 89 -1.68 -1.13 13.38
N LEU A 90 -2.55 -0.93 12.36
CA LEU A 90 -3.28 -2.03 11.71
C LEU A 90 -3.08 -2.10 10.20
N LEU A 91 -3.27 -0.98 9.47
CA LEU A 91 -3.17 -0.91 8.01
C LEU A 91 -2.39 0.32 7.57
N TYR A 92 -1.44 0.12 6.67
CA TYR A 92 -0.63 1.16 6.05
C TYR A 92 -0.79 1.12 4.53
N ALA A 93 -0.28 2.12 3.83
CA ALA A 93 -0.19 2.08 2.38
C ALA A 93 0.66 0.86 1.95
N GLY A 94 0.16 0.06 1.01
CA GLY A 94 0.78 -1.17 0.55
C GLY A 94 -0.23 -2.27 0.26
N ALA A 95 0.25 -3.46 -0.08
CA ALA A 95 -0.59 -4.62 -0.34
C ALA A 95 -0.77 -5.48 0.91
N TYR A 96 -2.02 -5.68 1.32
CA TYR A 96 -2.40 -6.47 2.49
C TYR A 96 -3.28 -7.66 2.12
N ILE A 97 -3.19 -8.73 2.88
CA ILE A 97 -4.01 -9.93 2.71
C ILE A 97 -4.82 -10.20 3.98
N LEU A 98 -6.15 -10.24 3.86
CA LEU A 98 -7.02 -10.79 4.90
C LEU A 98 -7.36 -12.25 4.56
N ALA A 99 -6.74 -13.17 5.25
CA ALA A 99 -6.95 -14.59 5.06
C ALA A 99 -7.85 -15.21 6.13
N GLY A 100 -8.50 -16.32 5.80
CA GLY A 100 -9.28 -17.09 6.77
C GLY A 100 -10.25 -18.05 6.10
N ALA A 101 -10.76 -19.02 6.85
CA ALA A 101 -11.69 -20.02 6.36
C ALA A 101 -12.98 -19.38 5.75
N PRO A 102 -13.65 -20.02 4.80
CA PRO A 102 -14.93 -19.53 4.27
C PRO A 102 -15.98 -19.38 5.38
N LYS A 103 -16.80 -18.33 5.27
CA LYS A 103 -17.98 -18.08 6.13
C LYS A 103 -17.64 -17.80 7.63
N ILE A 104 -16.45 -17.30 7.95
CA ILE A 104 -16.10 -16.90 9.32
C ILE A 104 -16.40 -15.44 9.64
N GLY A 105 -16.84 -14.65 8.65
CA GLY A 105 -17.22 -13.25 8.84
C GLY A 105 -16.24 -12.22 8.27
N LYS A 106 -15.33 -12.62 7.38
CA LYS A 106 -14.39 -11.71 6.71
C LYS A 106 -15.07 -10.55 5.98
N SER A 107 -16.14 -10.82 5.20
CA SER A 107 -16.84 -9.77 4.46
C SER A 107 -17.55 -8.74 5.37
N PHE A 108 -17.95 -9.12 6.59
CA PHE A 108 -18.41 -8.15 7.61
C PHE A 108 -17.25 -7.31 8.15
N LEU A 109 -16.10 -7.95 8.38
CA LEU A 109 -14.92 -7.25 8.86
C LEU A 109 -14.42 -6.23 7.83
N VAL A 110 -14.30 -6.61 6.55
CA VAL A 110 -13.83 -5.65 5.52
C VAL A 110 -14.86 -4.56 5.25
N ALA A 111 -16.18 -4.84 5.37
CA ALA A 111 -17.22 -3.82 5.32
C ALA A 111 -17.10 -2.83 6.49
N GLN A 112 -16.76 -3.33 7.69
CA GLN A 112 -16.49 -2.50 8.85
C GLN A 112 -15.26 -1.61 8.64
N ILE A 113 -14.15 -2.18 8.22
CA ILE A 113 -12.92 -1.42 7.88
C ILE A 113 -13.24 -0.34 6.82
N ALA A 114 -13.97 -0.71 5.75
CA ALA A 114 -14.36 0.20 4.70
C ALA A 114 -15.16 1.40 5.21
N TYR A 115 -16.15 1.14 6.06
CA TYR A 115 -16.98 2.18 6.65
C TYR A 115 -16.14 3.14 7.51
N HIS A 116 -15.32 2.62 8.42
CA HIS A 116 -14.50 3.45 9.29
C HIS A 116 -13.49 4.29 8.50
N VAL A 117 -12.84 3.74 7.46
CA VAL A 117 -11.93 4.52 6.62
C VAL A 117 -12.66 5.59 5.82
N SER A 118 -13.88 5.32 5.36
CA SER A 118 -14.65 6.31 4.60
C SER A 118 -15.22 7.44 5.46
N THR A 119 -15.50 7.19 6.75
CA THR A 119 -16.08 8.17 7.68
C THR A 119 -15.03 8.88 8.55
N GLY A 120 -13.88 8.25 8.80
CA GLY A 120 -12.87 8.72 9.74
C GLY A 120 -13.18 8.39 11.20
N GLU A 121 -14.22 7.59 11.45
CA GLU A 121 -14.51 7.11 12.81
C GLU A 121 -13.44 6.13 13.27
N ALA A 122 -12.98 6.28 14.52
CA ALA A 122 -11.96 5.39 15.09
C ALA A 122 -12.41 3.92 15.04
N LEU A 123 -11.51 3.02 14.63
CA LEU A 123 -11.74 1.58 14.64
C LEU A 123 -11.00 0.95 15.83
N TRP A 124 -11.75 0.36 16.75
CA TRP A 124 -11.18 -0.33 17.94
C TRP A 124 -10.26 0.54 18.81
N GLY A 125 -10.47 1.85 18.78
CA GLY A 125 -9.64 2.82 19.48
C GLY A 125 -8.39 3.26 18.72
N CYS A 126 -8.13 2.69 17.53
CA CYS A 126 -7.09 3.15 16.62
C CYS A 126 -7.57 4.38 15.84
N GLU A 127 -6.68 5.34 15.64
CA GLU A 127 -6.95 6.49 14.76
C GLU A 127 -7.10 6.01 13.31
N VAL A 128 -8.05 6.59 12.58
CA VAL A 128 -8.33 6.27 11.19
C VAL A 128 -8.09 7.51 10.34
N HIS A 129 -7.28 7.39 9.32
CA HIS A 129 -6.99 8.46 8.36
C HIS A 129 -7.98 8.38 7.21
N PRO A 130 -9.00 9.25 7.17
CA PRO A 130 -10.14 9.10 6.27
C PRO A 130 -9.77 9.35 4.81
N GLY A 131 -10.53 8.72 3.92
CA GLY A 131 -10.49 8.95 2.49
C GLY A 131 -11.49 8.07 1.76
N THR A 132 -11.49 8.19 0.43
CA THR A 132 -12.35 7.40 -0.43
C THR A 132 -11.94 5.92 -0.39
N VAL A 133 -12.94 5.05 -0.33
CA VAL A 133 -12.79 3.59 -0.30
C VAL A 133 -13.50 2.97 -1.49
N LEU A 134 -12.80 2.11 -2.24
CA LEU A 134 -13.41 1.21 -3.23
C LEU A 134 -13.52 -0.20 -2.66
N TYR A 135 -14.73 -0.73 -2.59
CA TYR A 135 -14.97 -2.12 -2.18
C TYR A 135 -15.48 -2.95 -3.37
N LEU A 136 -14.59 -3.77 -3.95
CA LEU A 136 -14.94 -4.77 -4.96
C LEU A 136 -15.51 -6.02 -4.27
N ALA A 137 -16.82 -6.05 -4.10
CA ALA A 137 -17.58 -7.16 -3.47
C ALA A 137 -18.00 -8.19 -4.53
N LEU A 138 -17.01 -8.90 -5.11
CA LEU A 138 -17.15 -9.71 -6.33
C LEU A 138 -17.91 -11.06 -6.12
N GLU A 139 -18.26 -11.38 -4.89
CA GLU A 139 -19.09 -12.56 -4.55
C GLU A 139 -20.49 -12.16 -4.08
N ASP A 140 -20.78 -10.85 -4.02
CA ASP A 140 -22.05 -10.31 -3.57
C ASP A 140 -22.83 -9.61 -4.71
N ASP A 141 -24.07 -9.27 -4.42
CA ASP A 141 -24.91 -8.35 -5.19
C ASP A 141 -25.23 -7.10 -4.38
N PHE A 142 -25.70 -6.04 -5.04
CA PHE A 142 -26.00 -4.76 -4.37
C PHE A 142 -27.07 -4.89 -3.29
N GLN A 143 -28.05 -5.80 -3.43
CA GLN A 143 -29.08 -6.02 -2.41
C GLN A 143 -28.48 -6.58 -1.11
N ARG A 144 -27.56 -7.54 -1.23
CA ARG A 144 -26.86 -8.11 -0.06
C ARG A 144 -25.95 -7.11 0.60
N ILE A 145 -25.23 -6.30 -0.20
CA ILE A 145 -24.39 -5.23 0.31
C ILE A 145 -25.23 -4.22 1.07
N GLN A 146 -26.32 -3.73 0.48
CA GLN A 146 -27.26 -2.81 1.12
C GLN A 146 -27.80 -3.36 2.44
N SER A 147 -28.28 -4.61 2.42
CA SER A 147 -28.82 -5.26 3.63
C SER A 147 -27.74 -5.41 4.72
N ARG A 148 -26.49 -5.71 4.35
CA ARG A 148 -25.35 -5.81 5.27
C ARG A 148 -25.04 -4.46 5.89
N MET A 149 -24.88 -3.42 5.08
CA MET A 149 -24.55 -2.07 5.55
C MET A 149 -25.67 -1.53 6.45
N PHE A 150 -26.93 -1.73 6.06
CA PHE A 150 -28.08 -1.35 6.90
C PHE A 150 -28.12 -2.10 8.24
N MET A 151 -27.81 -3.40 8.25
CA MET A 151 -27.71 -4.18 9.50
C MET A 151 -26.60 -3.64 10.41
N MET A 152 -25.46 -3.25 9.84
CA MET A 152 -24.30 -2.79 10.60
C MET A 152 -24.43 -1.35 11.09
N TYR A 153 -24.95 -0.45 10.26
CA TYR A 153 -24.88 1.00 10.48
C TYR A 153 -26.22 1.73 10.37
N GLY A 154 -27.31 1.00 10.11
CA GLY A 154 -28.64 1.59 9.93
C GLY A 154 -28.70 2.47 8.67
N VAL A 155 -29.16 3.70 8.84
CA VAL A 155 -29.33 4.68 7.76
C VAL A 155 -28.13 5.62 7.58
N ASN A 156 -27.04 5.37 8.29
CA ASN A 156 -25.84 6.18 8.15
C ASN A 156 -25.18 5.86 6.80
N ASP A 157 -24.90 6.89 6.03
CA ASP A 157 -24.30 6.80 4.70
C ASP A 157 -23.07 7.70 4.56
N THR A 158 -22.34 7.52 3.48
CA THR A 158 -21.17 8.32 3.11
C THR A 158 -20.93 8.23 1.61
N ASP A 159 -20.63 9.36 0.99
CA ASP A 159 -20.28 9.44 -0.43
C ASP A 159 -18.85 8.93 -0.72
N ARG A 160 -18.05 8.67 0.32
CA ARG A 160 -16.67 8.15 0.17
C ARG A 160 -16.55 6.64 0.11
N LEU A 161 -17.64 5.87 0.24
CA LEU A 161 -17.61 4.42 0.16
C LEU A 161 -18.32 3.92 -1.10
N HIS A 162 -17.52 3.47 -2.06
CA HIS A 162 -17.97 2.99 -3.36
C HIS A 162 -17.95 1.46 -3.42
N PHE A 163 -18.99 0.87 -4.02
CA PHE A 163 -19.09 -0.57 -4.20
C PHE A 163 -19.15 -0.96 -5.67
N ALA A 164 -18.46 -2.05 -6.03
CA ALA A 164 -18.61 -2.71 -7.31
C ALA A 164 -18.79 -4.23 -7.11
N THR A 165 -19.71 -4.83 -7.85
CA THR A 165 -20.00 -6.28 -7.81
C THR A 165 -19.41 -7.04 -9.00
N ALA A 166 -18.78 -6.33 -9.92
CA ALA A 166 -18.09 -6.88 -11.07
C ALA A 166 -16.82 -6.06 -11.35
N ALA A 167 -15.76 -6.74 -11.77
CA ALA A 167 -14.52 -6.14 -12.19
C ALA A 167 -13.82 -7.03 -13.24
N GLY A 168 -12.87 -6.47 -13.95
CA GLY A 168 -11.94 -7.20 -14.81
C GLY A 168 -11.06 -8.18 -14.05
N LYS A 169 -10.14 -8.82 -14.76
CA LYS A 169 -9.09 -9.67 -14.18
C LYS A 169 -7.78 -8.88 -14.12
N ILE A 170 -6.88 -9.28 -13.22
CA ILE A 170 -5.56 -8.69 -13.17
C ILE A 170 -4.84 -8.96 -14.52
N GLY A 171 -4.23 -7.94 -15.12
CA GLY A 171 -3.66 -8.02 -16.46
C GLY A 171 -4.69 -8.03 -17.60
N ASN A 172 -5.98 -7.96 -17.29
CA ASN A 172 -7.06 -7.94 -18.29
C ASN A 172 -8.24 -7.07 -17.79
N GLY A 173 -8.03 -5.77 -17.80
CA GLY A 173 -9.02 -4.73 -17.53
C GLY A 173 -9.13 -4.27 -16.07
N LEU A 174 -8.69 -5.03 -15.07
CA LEU A 174 -8.74 -4.59 -13.67
C LEU A 174 -7.75 -3.46 -13.41
N ASP A 175 -6.55 -3.58 -13.93
CA ASP A 175 -5.47 -2.58 -13.72
C ASP A 175 -5.95 -1.20 -14.20
N GLU A 176 -6.51 -1.13 -15.41
CA GLU A 176 -7.05 0.12 -15.97
C GLU A 176 -8.27 0.64 -15.21
N GLN A 177 -9.12 -0.27 -14.71
CA GLN A 177 -10.28 0.10 -13.88
C GLN A 177 -9.84 0.74 -12.56
N LEU A 178 -8.82 0.20 -11.91
CA LEU A 178 -8.27 0.75 -10.68
C LEU A 178 -7.59 2.10 -10.92
N GLU A 179 -6.79 2.24 -11.98
CA GLU A 179 -6.16 3.51 -12.38
C GLU A 179 -7.19 4.59 -12.66
N ASN A 180 -8.27 4.26 -13.37
CA ASN A 180 -9.35 5.19 -13.66
C ASN A 180 -10.05 5.63 -12.37
N PHE A 181 -10.35 4.69 -11.46
CA PHE A 181 -11.01 5.01 -10.20
C PHE A 181 -10.17 5.98 -9.34
N VAL A 182 -8.87 5.69 -9.16
CA VAL A 182 -7.99 6.57 -8.36
C VAL A 182 -7.82 7.94 -9.01
N ARG A 183 -7.81 8.02 -10.35
CA ARG A 183 -7.78 9.30 -11.06
C ARG A 183 -9.07 10.13 -10.86
N GLU A 184 -10.23 9.47 -10.80
CA GLU A 184 -11.54 10.12 -10.54
C GLU A 184 -11.73 10.46 -9.06
N GLN A 185 -11.12 9.69 -8.16
CA GLN A 185 -11.18 9.82 -6.71
C GLN A 185 -9.76 9.96 -6.12
N PRO A 186 -9.13 11.14 -6.23
CA PRO A 186 -7.72 11.33 -5.86
C PRO A 186 -7.46 11.22 -4.34
N ASP A 187 -8.49 11.29 -3.50
CA ASP A 187 -8.41 11.07 -2.06
C ASP A 187 -8.60 9.59 -1.66
N THR A 188 -8.49 8.66 -2.61
CA THR A 188 -8.57 7.22 -2.33
C THR A 188 -7.50 6.81 -1.34
N ARG A 189 -7.89 6.09 -0.28
CA ARG A 189 -7.01 5.55 0.75
C ARG A 189 -6.98 4.03 0.78
N LEU A 190 -8.11 3.39 0.46
CA LEU A 190 -8.26 1.95 0.59
C LEU A 190 -9.01 1.36 -0.60
N ILE A 191 -8.48 0.28 -1.14
CA ILE A 191 -9.19 -0.58 -2.09
C ILE A 191 -9.30 -1.97 -1.49
N ILE A 192 -10.52 -2.49 -1.39
CA ILE A 192 -10.81 -3.84 -0.89
C ILE A 192 -11.22 -4.74 -2.04
N ILE A 193 -10.61 -5.92 -2.13
CA ILE A 193 -10.92 -6.93 -3.16
C ILE A 193 -11.43 -8.21 -2.47
N ASP A 194 -12.73 -8.45 -2.50
CA ASP A 194 -13.39 -9.62 -1.90
C ASP A 194 -14.05 -10.47 -3.01
N THR A 195 -13.41 -11.50 -3.55
CA THR A 195 -12.16 -12.13 -3.12
C THR A 195 -11.11 -12.13 -4.24
N MET A 196 -9.83 -12.36 -3.86
CA MET A 196 -8.72 -12.54 -4.78
C MET A 196 -9.01 -13.57 -5.88
N GLN A 197 -9.73 -14.63 -5.57
CA GLN A 197 -10.08 -15.67 -6.52
C GLN A 197 -10.89 -15.16 -7.72
N LYS A 198 -11.64 -14.07 -7.56
CA LYS A 198 -12.48 -13.49 -8.60
C LYS A 198 -11.71 -12.63 -9.61
N ILE A 199 -10.54 -12.16 -9.26
CA ILE A 199 -9.70 -11.33 -10.13
C ILE A 199 -8.62 -12.11 -10.88
N ARG A 200 -8.52 -13.44 -10.65
CA ARG A 200 -7.61 -14.33 -11.40
C ARG A 200 -8.11 -14.56 -12.80
N GLU A 201 -7.20 -14.70 -13.75
CA GLU A 201 -7.53 -15.21 -15.08
C GLU A 201 -8.00 -16.67 -15.03
N ILE A 202 -9.03 -16.98 -15.83
CA ILE A 202 -9.52 -18.35 -16.01
C ILE A 202 -8.77 -18.94 -17.20
N GLY A 203 -7.73 -19.68 -16.96
CA GLY A 203 -7.04 -20.37 -18.04
C GLY A 203 -5.68 -20.93 -17.67
N GLY A 204 -5.60 -22.26 -17.59
CA GLY A 204 -4.37 -23.03 -17.43
C GLY A 204 -4.33 -23.93 -16.19
N GLU A 205 -3.74 -25.12 -16.34
CA GLU A 205 -3.60 -26.16 -15.33
C GLU A 205 -2.76 -25.78 -14.08
N ALA A 206 -2.39 -24.52 -13.96
CA ALA A 206 -1.54 -24.04 -12.88
C ALA A 206 -2.32 -23.08 -11.96
N TYR A 207 -3.05 -23.63 -11.02
CA TYR A 207 -3.16 -23.00 -9.71
C TYR A 207 -1.75 -22.98 -9.08
N SER A 208 -0.85 -22.23 -9.71
CA SER A 208 0.55 -22.24 -9.30
C SER A 208 0.81 -21.07 -8.36
N TYR A 209 1.68 -21.30 -7.44
CA TYR A 209 2.38 -20.35 -6.59
C TYR A 209 2.80 -19.07 -7.35
N ALA A 210 3.31 -19.23 -8.56
CA ALA A 210 3.76 -18.13 -9.41
C ALA A 210 2.62 -17.15 -9.76
N SER A 211 1.39 -17.65 -10.00
CA SER A 211 0.23 -16.81 -10.33
C SER A 211 -0.21 -15.95 -9.15
N ASP A 212 -0.26 -16.50 -7.94
CA ASP A 212 -0.66 -15.75 -6.75
C ASP A 212 0.39 -14.69 -6.38
N TYR A 213 1.66 -15.04 -6.53
CA TYR A 213 2.78 -14.12 -6.35
C TYR A 213 2.73 -12.94 -7.34
N GLU A 214 2.44 -13.21 -8.60
CA GLU A 214 2.32 -12.19 -9.63
C GLU A 214 1.15 -11.24 -9.36
N ILE A 215 -0.02 -11.77 -8.96
CA ILE A 215 -1.20 -10.96 -8.64
C ILE A 215 -0.89 -10.00 -7.49
N ILE A 216 -0.36 -10.51 -6.37
CA ILE A 216 -0.02 -9.66 -5.23
C ILE A 216 1.10 -8.67 -5.60
N GLY A 217 2.08 -9.09 -6.41
CA GLY A 217 3.14 -8.22 -6.91
C GLY A 217 2.61 -7.02 -7.70
N ARG A 218 1.65 -7.23 -8.61
CA ARG A 218 0.98 -6.14 -9.37
C ARG A 218 0.16 -5.24 -8.46
N LEU A 219 -0.65 -5.82 -7.56
CA LEU A 219 -1.44 -5.03 -6.60
C LEU A 219 -0.53 -4.21 -5.68
N LYS A 220 0.63 -4.76 -5.29
CA LYS A 220 1.63 -4.04 -4.52
C LYS A 220 2.23 -2.87 -5.32
N GLN A 221 2.64 -3.09 -6.57
CA GLN A 221 3.16 -2.01 -7.42
C GLN A 221 2.14 -0.88 -7.57
N PHE A 222 0.86 -1.22 -7.73
CA PHE A 222 -0.23 -0.26 -7.80
C PHE A 222 -0.40 0.49 -6.46
N ALA A 223 -0.40 -0.22 -5.33
CA ALA A 223 -0.51 0.36 -4.00
C ALA A 223 0.66 1.31 -3.69
N ASP A 224 1.90 0.89 -4.01
CA ASP A 224 3.11 1.69 -3.82
C ASP A 224 3.09 2.96 -4.70
N LYS A 225 2.64 2.82 -5.97
CA LYS A 225 2.51 3.94 -6.92
C LYS A 225 1.58 5.04 -6.41
N HIS A 226 0.47 4.68 -5.82
CA HIS A 226 -0.57 5.62 -5.39
C HIS A 226 -0.55 5.93 -3.90
N CYS A 227 0.39 5.36 -3.12
CA CYS A 227 0.48 5.48 -1.66
C CYS A 227 -0.85 5.15 -0.96
N ILE A 228 -1.53 4.08 -1.39
CA ILE A 228 -2.81 3.60 -0.86
C ILE A 228 -2.69 2.18 -0.31
N CYS A 229 -3.67 1.75 0.48
CA CYS A 229 -3.79 0.35 0.90
C CYS A 229 -4.65 -0.45 -0.09
N VAL A 230 -4.15 -1.61 -0.53
CA VAL A 230 -4.95 -2.62 -1.25
C VAL A 230 -5.10 -3.84 -0.36
N LEU A 231 -6.29 -4.03 0.21
CA LEU A 231 -6.62 -5.15 1.09
C LEU A 231 -7.35 -6.25 0.31
N THR A 232 -6.69 -7.39 0.12
CA THR A 232 -7.21 -8.51 -0.65
C THR A 232 -7.69 -9.64 0.25
N VAL A 233 -8.97 -10.04 0.12
CA VAL A 233 -9.55 -11.15 0.88
C VAL A 233 -9.20 -12.48 0.22
N HIS A 234 -8.67 -13.41 1.01
CA HIS A 234 -8.27 -14.75 0.57
C HIS A 234 -8.85 -15.86 1.44
N HIS A 235 -9.07 -17.04 0.85
CA HIS A 235 -9.57 -18.20 1.59
C HIS A 235 -8.43 -19.15 1.95
N THR A 236 -8.35 -19.54 3.24
CA THR A 236 -7.39 -20.55 3.69
C THR A 236 -7.83 -21.96 3.29
N ARG A 237 -6.86 -22.88 3.07
CA ARG A 237 -7.12 -24.31 2.92
C ARG A 237 -7.41 -24.95 4.28
N LYS A 238 -8.08 -26.12 4.26
CA LYS A 238 -8.50 -26.84 5.48
C LYS A 238 -7.41 -27.69 6.12
N GLN A 239 -6.16 -27.62 5.70
CA GLN A 239 -5.10 -28.44 6.29
C GLN A 239 -4.59 -27.82 7.60
N PRO A 240 -4.53 -28.59 8.71
CA PRO A 240 -3.89 -28.13 9.92
C PRO A 240 -2.37 -27.96 9.63
N ALA A 241 -1.83 -26.81 9.95
CA ALA A 241 -0.41 -26.51 9.87
C ALA A 241 0.13 -26.19 11.26
N GLY A 242 1.43 -26.37 11.45
CA GLY A 242 2.10 -26.07 12.72
C GLY A 242 2.16 -24.57 13.01
N ASP A 243 2.23 -23.75 11.96
CA ASP A 243 2.12 -22.29 11.98
C ASP A 243 0.77 -21.88 11.38
N SER A 244 0.10 -20.94 12.04
CA SER A 244 -1.19 -20.37 11.61
C SER A 244 -1.14 -19.81 10.20
N PHE A 245 -0.03 -19.19 9.82
CA PHE A 245 0.16 -18.57 8.51
C PHE A 245 0.42 -19.56 7.37
N GLU A 246 0.91 -20.77 7.66
CA GLU A 246 1.02 -21.84 6.65
C GLU A 246 -0.35 -22.32 6.13
N MET A 247 -1.45 -22.02 6.84
CA MET A 247 -2.81 -22.31 6.39
C MET A 247 -3.29 -21.39 5.28
N ILE A 248 -2.61 -20.27 5.03
CA ILE A 248 -2.92 -19.42 3.88
C ILE A 248 -2.60 -20.18 2.62
N SER A 249 -3.62 -20.49 1.87
CA SER A 249 -3.63 -21.39 0.72
C SER A 249 -2.44 -21.19 -0.20
N GLY A 250 -1.65 -22.23 -0.22
CA GLY A 250 -0.72 -22.48 -1.29
C GLY A 250 0.67 -21.99 -1.08
N THR A 251 1.00 -21.14 -0.09
CA THR A 251 2.42 -20.86 0.08
C THR A 251 2.77 -19.74 1.06
N THR A 252 3.85 -19.94 1.78
CA THR A 252 4.75 -18.93 2.35
C THR A 252 5.03 -17.75 1.42
N GLY A 253 4.84 -17.89 0.11
CA GLY A 253 5.13 -16.85 -0.86
C GLY A 253 4.09 -15.76 -1.02
N LEU A 254 2.81 -16.03 -0.78
CA LEU A 254 1.79 -14.98 -0.74
C LEU A 254 2.09 -13.97 0.37
N LEU A 255 2.47 -14.49 1.55
CA LEU A 255 2.88 -13.68 2.69
C LEU A 255 4.16 -12.91 2.41
N GLY A 256 5.12 -13.53 1.70
CA GLY A 256 6.40 -12.90 1.37
C GLY A 256 6.29 -11.71 0.41
N CYS A 257 5.24 -11.65 -0.42
CA CYS A 257 4.99 -10.56 -1.35
C CYS A 257 4.24 -9.39 -0.75
N ALA A 258 3.28 -9.68 0.15
CA ALA A 258 2.47 -8.65 0.78
C ALA A 258 3.28 -7.82 1.78
N ASP A 259 2.87 -6.58 2.00
CA ASP A 259 3.43 -5.71 3.05
C ASP A 259 2.90 -6.11 4.43
N GLY A 260 1.68 -6.65 4.49
CA GLY A 260 1.12 -7.21 5.71
C GLY A 260 0.03 -8.24 5.48
N SER A 261 -0.27 -9.00 6.53
CA SER A 261 -1.26 -10.06 6.51
C SER A 261 -2.05 -10.10 7.80
N LEU A 262 -3.35 -10.31 7.65
CA LEU A 262 -4.32 -10.48 8.72
C LEU A 262 -4.91 -11.90 8.59
N LEU A 263 -4.63 -12.79 9.53
CA LEU A 263 -5.18 -14.14 9.52
C LEU A 263 -6.31 -14.26 10.52
N MET A 264 -7.55 -14.29 10.00
CA MET A 264 -8.75 -14.43 10.83
C MET A 264 -9.05 -15.90 11.11
N GLN A 265 -9.24 -16.23 12.38
CA GLN A 265 -9.52 -17.60 12.86
C GLN A 265 -10.72 -17.63 13.81
N LYS A 266 -11.43 -18.75 13.82
CA LYS A 266 -12.49 -19.05 14.80
C LYS A 266 -12.33 -20.45 15.34
N LYS A 267 -12.47 -20.63 16.65
CA LYS A 267 -12.45 -21.96 17.29
C LYS A 267 -13.58 -22.87 16.79
N LYS A 268 -14.77 -22.30 16.57
CA LYS A 268 -15.96 -22.97 16.02
C LYS A 268 -16.66 -22.01 15.06
N ARG A 269 -17.30 -22.52 13.99
CA ARG A 269 -18.05 -21.68 13.04
C ARG A 269 -19.17 -20.86 13.68
N THR A 270 -19.82 -21.41 14.70
CA THR A 270 -20.92 -20.79 15.43
C THR A 270 -20.45 -19.82 16.51
N ALA A 271 -19.14 -19.79 16.84
CA ALA A 271 -18.61 -18.87 17.84
C ALA A 271 -18.77 -17.41 17.35
N LEU A 272 -19.14 -16.53 18.27
CA LEU A 272 -19.13 -15.08 18.01
C LEU A 272 -17.71 -14.50 18.14
N GLU A 273 -16.81 -15.23 18.77
CA GLU A 273 -15.42 -14.86 19.00
C GLU A 273 -14.54 -15.25 17.80
N ALA A 274 -13.57 -14.41 17.48
CA ALA A 274 -12.53 -14.66 16.50
C ALA A 274 -11.20 -14.07 16.97
N THR A 275 -10.09 -14.58 16.43
CA THR A 275 -8.79 -13.93 16.52
C THR A 275 -8.35 -13.46 15.16
N ILE A 276 -7.57 -12.37 15.13
CA ILE A 276 -6.85 -11.94 13.94
C ILE A 276 -5.37 -11.84 14.33
N ASP A 277 -4.56 -12.71 13.73
CA ASP A 277 -3.12 -12.61 13.82
C ASP A 277 -2.67 -11.61 12.75
N VAL A 278 -2.02 -10.52 13.15
CA VAL A 278 -1.57 -9.43 12.29
C VAL A 278 -0.06 -9.45 12.24
N VAL A 279 0.51 -9.49 11.04
CA VAL A 279 1.95 -9.38 10.80
C VAL A 279 2.20 -8.45 9.61
N GLY A 280 3.29 -7.69 9.63
CA GLY A 280 3.61 -6.80 8.53
C GLY A 280 5.01 -6.20 8.63
N ARG A 281 5.43 -5.53 7.53
CA ARG A 281 6.76 -4.92 7.43
C ARG A 281 6.86 -3.60 8.19
N ASP A 282 5.76 -2.84 8.22
CA ASP A 282 5.69 -1.47 8.76
C ASP A 282 4.89 -1.41 10.07
N GLN A 283 4.53 -2.56 10.64
CA GLN A 283 3.74 -2.68 11.88
C GLN A 283 4.26 -3.78 12.77
N GLN A 284 3.92 -3.71 14.06
CA GLN A 284 4.26 -4.74 15.03
C GLN A 284 3.33 -5.94 14.88
N ASP A 285 3.90 -7.14 15.08
CA ASP A 285 3.11 -8.36 15.16
C ASP A 285 2.18 -8.30 16.37
N GLN A 286 0.90 -8.64 16.17
CA GLN A 286 -0.12 -8.57 17.21
C GLN A 286 -1.24 -9.57 16.97
N ILE A 287 -1.93 -9.95 18.06
CA ILE A 287 -3.14 -10.77 18.01
C ILE A 287 -4.31 -9.94 18.53
N LEU A 288 -5.32 -9.76 17.68
CA LEU A 288 -6.56 -9.09 18.03
C LEU A 288 -7.61 -10.14 18.42
N TYR A 289 -8.19 -10.02 19.60
CA TYR A 289 -9.30 -10.85 20.05
C TYR A 289 -10.60 -10.08 19.83
N LEU A 290 -11.42 -10.61 18.94
CA LEU A 290 -12.65 -9.94 18.51
C LEU A 290 -13.89 -10.72 18.93
N LYS A 291 -14.94 -10.00 19.28
CA LYS A 291 -16.27 -10.54 19.50
C LYS A 291 -17.27 -9.87 18.59
N LYS A 292 -18.01 -10.70 17.86
CA LYS A 292 -19.02 -10.24 16.94
C LYS A 292 -20.31 -9.94 17.68
N ASP A 293 -20.85 -8.76 17.49
CA ASP A 293 -22.18 -8.43 17.94
C ASP A 293 -23.22 -9.28 17.21
N ALA A 294 -24.21 -9.81 17.94
CA ALA A 294 -25.18 -10.74 17.35
C ALA A 294 -26.19 -10.05 16.44
N ASP A 295 -26.56 -8.81 16.74
CA ASP A 295 -27.60 -8.05 16.05
C ASP A 295 -27.01 -7.27 14.86
N THR A 296 -25.99 -6.47 15.11
CA THR A 296 -25.35 -5.61 14.12
C THR A 296 -24.29 -6.32 13.28
N GLN A 297 -23.82 -7.47 13.74
CA GLN A 297 -22.71 -8.22 13.11
C GLN A 297 -21.38 -7.48 13.08
N ILE A 298 -21.24 -6.38 13.82
CA ILE A 298 -20.00 -5.61 13.98
C ILE A 298 -19.01 -6.40 14.86
N TRP A 299 -17.74 -6.33 14.52
CA TRP A 299 -16.66 -6.91 15.30
C TRP A 299 -16.15 -5.89 16.31
N ASN A 300 -16.27 -6.21 17.59
CA ASN A 300 -15.76 -5.42 18.70
C ASN A 300 -14.44 -6.00 19.21
N LEU A 301 -13.46 -5.15 19.46
CA LEU A 301 -12.19 -5.55 20.04
C LEU A 301 -12.35 -5.80 21.53
N GLU A 302 -11.98 -7.00 22.00
CA GLU A 302 -11.98 -7.35 23.43
C GLU A 302 -10.59 -7.22 24.05
N LYS A 303 -9.54 -7.59 23.28
CA LYS A 303 -8.15 -7.60 23.75
C LYS A 303 -7.19 -7.48 22.58
N VAL A 304 -6.08 -6.80 22.79
CA VAL A 304 -4.89 -6.88 21.93
C VAL A 304 -3.78 -7.59 22.70
N GLU A 305 -3.12 -8.52 22.04
CA GLU A 305 -1.91 -9.16 22.54
C GLU A 305 -0.78 -8.82 21.57
N ASN A 306 0.15 -8.02 22.01
CA ASN A 306 1.34 -7.65 21.28
C ASN A 306 2.52 -7.66 22.25
N GLU A 307 3.70 -8.00 21.76
CA GLU A 307 4.93 -7.75 22.46
C GLU A 307 5.24 -6.26 22.32
N LEU A 308 4.81 -5.47 23.30
CA LEU A 308 5.00 -4.03 23.32
C LEU A 308 6.51 -3.68 23.34
N HIS A 309 7.12 -3.60 22.19
CA HIS A 309 8.28 -2.75 21.97
C HIS A 309 7.83 -1.33 21.63
N LYS A 310 7.28 -0.64 22.64
CA LYS A 310 7.17 0.82 22.51
C LYS A 310 8.60 1.33 22.51
N GLU A 311 9.07 1.86 21.34
CA GLU A 311 10.38 2.51 21.31
C GLU A 311 10.43 3.55 22.44
N PRO A 312 11.50 3.57 23.23
CA PRO A 312 11.61 4.55 24.32
C PRO A 312 11.55 5.98 23.75
N PRO A 313 11.12 6.96 24.55
CA PRO A 313 11.13 8.36 24.16
C PRO A 313 12.50 8.75 23.60
N ASP A 314 12.48 9.46 22.47
CA ASP A 314 13.68 9.84 21.74
C ASP A 314 14.04 11.29 22.11
N HIS A 315 15.01 11.45 23.01
CA HIS A 315 15.42 12.76 23.49
C HIS A 315 15.91 13.72 22.39
N VAL A 316 16.37 13.18 21.24
CA VAL A 316 16.78 14.02 20.10
C VAL A 316 15.53 14.57 19.40
N LEU A 317 14.52 13.73 19.18
CA LEU A 317 13.27 14.16 18.57
C LEU A 317 12.49 15.11 19.50
N GLU A 318 12.51 14.86 20.80
CA GLU A 318 11.92 15.77 21.82
C GLU A 318 12.55 17.15 21.73
N ALA A 319 13.89 17.23 21.76
CA ALA A 319 14.62 18.50 21.69
C ALA A 319 14.38 19.24 20.35
N VAL A 320 14.21 18.51 19.25
CA VAL A 320 13.84 19.12 17.96
C VAL A 320 12.42 19.63 17.97
N ALA A 321 11.48 18.90 18.55
CA ALA A 321 10.07 19.31 18.65
C ALA A 321 9.88 20.57 19.52
N GLU A 322 10.68 20.74 20.58
CA GLU A 322 10.66 21.93 21.42
C GLU A 322 11.00 23.23 20.68
N LEU A 323 11.68 23.15 19.50
CA LEU A 323 11.97 24.33 18.69
C LEU A 323 10.76 24.89 17.95
N VAL A 324 9.69 24.13 17.80
CA VAL A 324 8.50 24.50 17.03
C VAL A 324 7.21 24.29 17.85
N PRO A 325 7.06 25.02 18.98
CA PRO A 325 5.83 24.99 19.74
C PRO A 325 4.67 25.60 18.92
N ALA A 326 3.44 25.33 19.31
CA ALA A 326 2.23 25.79 18.62
C ALA A 326 2.18 27.33 18.42
N GLU A 327 2.78 28.09 19.32
CA GLU A 327 2.88 29.56 19.25
C GLU A 327 3.92 30.03 18.24
N GLN A 328 4.93 29.19 17.93
CA GLN A 328 5.98 29.46 16.92
C GLN A 328 6.14 28.23 16.01
N PRO A 329 5.19 27.98 15.10
CA PRO A 329 5.04 26.71 14.40
C PRO A 329 6.08 26.45 13.31
N VAL A 330 7.01 27.35 13.06
CA VAL A 330 8.04 27.19 12.01
C VAL A 330 9.41 27.60 12.51
N TRP A 331 10.37 26.71 12.32
CA TRP A 331 11.79 26.98 12.46
C TRP A 331 12.52 26.73 11.13
N THR A 332 13.49 27.57 10.79
CA THR A 332 14.26 27.39 9.56
C THR A 332 15.72 27.79 9.80
N GLY A 333 16.67 26.95 9.37
CA GLY A 333 18.08 27.22 9.54
C GLY A 333 18.99 26.28 8.77
N SER A 334 20.30 26.46 8.93
CA SER A 334 21.30 25.52 8.44
C SER A 334 21.40 24.28 9.35
N PRO A 335 21.98 23.16 8.88
CA PRO A 335 22.25 22.01 9.74
C PRO A 335 23.08 22.35 11.00
N SER A 336 24.02 23.28 10.88
CA SER A 336 24.83 23.74 12.02
C SER A 336 23.98 24.54 13.01
N ALA A 337 23.14 25.46 12.52
CA ALA A 337 22.23 26.23 13.36
C ALA A 337 21.25 25.33 14.12
N LEU A 338 20.78 24.23 13.49
CA LEU A 338 19.93 23.25 14.17
C LEU A 338 20.68 22.51 15.27
N ALA A 339 21.90 22.03 14.99
CA ALA A 339 22.72 21.33 15.99
C ALA A 339 23.03 22.21 17.20
N ASP A 340 23.29 23.51 16.96
CA ASP A 340 23.51 24.51 18.01
C ASP A 340 22.22 24.80 18.81
N ALA A 341 21.05 24.75 18.18
CA ALA A 341 19.76 25.04 18.83
C ALA A 341 19.28 23.89 19.73
N VAL A 342 19.44 22.63 19.30
CA VAL A 342 18.91 21.47 20.07
C VAL A 342 19.85 20.96 21.15
N HIS A 343 21.13 21.33 21.15
CA HIS A 343 22.11 20.98 22.19
C HIS A 343 22.24 19.50 22.57
N VAL A 344 21.96 18.59 21.62
CA VAL A 344 21.96 17.13 21.88
C VAL A 344 23.35 16.47 21.74
N GLY A 345 24.42 17.25 21.59
CA GLY A 345 25.77 16.74 21.50
C GLY A 345 26.11 16.03 20.19
N MET A 346 25.27 16.13 19.17
CA MET A 346 25.49 15.54 17.84
C MET A 346 26.08 16.59 16.89
N ALA A 347 27.06 16.16 16.06
CA ALA A 347 27.56 17.01 14.97
C ALA A 347 26.43 17.24 13.93
N ALA A 348 26.40 18.43 13.31
CA ALA A 348 25.35 18.86 12.35
C ALA A 348 25.04 17.84 11.25
N ASN A 349 26.07 17.21 10.68
CA ASN A 349 25.89 16.18 9.65
C ASN A 349 25.27 14.89 10.20
N ALA A 350 25.65 14.48 11.41
CA ALA A 350 25.07 13.32 12.07
C ALA A 350 23.61 13.55 12.45
N LEU A 351 23.30 14.73 13.00
CA LEU A 351 21.93 15.14 13.33
C LEU A 351 21.03 15.18 12.09
N SER A 352 21.51 15.77 10.98
CA SER A 352 20.73 15.80 9.73
C SER A 352 20.43 14.40 9.20
N LYS A 353 21.41 13.48 9.20
CA LYS A 353 21.20 12.08 8.79
C LYS A 353 20.22 11.37 9.72
N TYR A 354 20.34 11.61 11.02
CA TYR A 354 19.43 11.05 12.01
C TYR A 354 17.99 11.49 11.77
N LEU A 355 17.77 12.78 11.56
CA LEU A 355 16.44 13.34 11.29
C LEU A 355 15.88 12.92 9.93
N ASN A 356 16.73 12.75 8.91
CA ASN A 356 16.30 12.19 7.62
C ASN A 356 15.69 10.78 7.78
N VAL A 357 16.27 9.95 8.66
CA VAL A 357 15.79 8.58 8.93
C VAL A 357 14.54 8.59 9.85
N LYS A 358 14.51 9.49 10.83
CA LYS A 358 13.47 9.55 11.86
C LYS A 358 12.38 10.60 11.57
N SER A 359 12.34 11.14 10.35
CA SER A 359 11.37 12.19 9.96
C SER A 359 9.91 11.76 10.09
N GLY A 360 9.59 10.48 9.79
CA GLY A 360 8.28 9.92 10.01
C GLY A 360 7.90 9.90 11.49
N ARG A 361 8.77 9.36 12.36
CA ARG A 361 8.53 9.34 13.80
C ARG A 361 8.39 10.75 14.40
N LEU A 362 9.16 11.73 13.90
CA LEU A 362 9.05 13.11 14.32
C LEU A 362 7.68 13.71 13.96
N LEU A 363 7.12 13.34 12.81
CA LEU A 363 5.78 13.74 12.42
C LEU A 363 4.71 13.02 13.26
N ASP A 364 4.80 11.70 13.39
CA ASP A 364 3.77 10.86 14.02
C ASP A 364 3.67 11.09 15.53
N GLU A 365 4.80 11.19 16.25
CA GLU A 365 4.82 11.33 17.72
C GLU A 365 4.75 12.78 18.18
N TYR A 366 5.36 13.71 17.41
CA TYR A 366 5.55 15.11 17.84
C TYR A 366 4.84 16.12 16.95
N ARG A 367 4.18 15.69 15.86
CA ARG A 367 3.50 16.55 14.87
C ARG A 367 4.43 17.57 14.23
N VAL A 368 5.69 17.23 14.05
CA VAL A 368 6.69 18.11 13.44
C VAL A 368 7.12 17.55 12.10
N ARG A 369 6.76 18.27 11.05
CA ARG A 369 7.20 17.99 9.67
C ARG A 369 8.62 18.48 9.49
N TYR A 370 9.50 17.60 9.03
CA TYR A 370 10.90 17.89 8.75
C TYR A 370 11.16 17.90 7.25
N GLU A 371 11.79 18.97 6.76
CA GLU A 371 12.24 19.10 5.38
C GLU A 371 13.74 19.46 5.36
N ASN A 372 14.50 18.81 4.48
CA ASN A 372 15.92 19.07 4.28
C ASN A 372 16.18 19.27 2.78
N LYS A 373 16.30 20.52 2.36
CA LYS A 373 16.45 20.90 0.94
C LYS A 373 17.82 21.54 0.69
N VAL A 374 18.46 21.16 -0.42
CA VAL A 374 19.66 21.83 -0.92
C VAL A 374 19.23 23.11 -1.65
N ARG A 375 19.81 24.25 -1.29
CA ARG A 375 19.60 25.54 -1.94
C ARG A 375 20.94 26.13 -2.38
N HIS A 376 20.90 27.21 -3.17
CA HIS A 376 22.11 27.89 -3.69
C HIS A 376 23.11 28.28 -2.58
N GLU A 377 22.60 28.59 -1.38
CA GLU A 377 23.37 28.98 -0.20
C GLU A 377 23.78 27.80 0.71
N GLY A 378 23.51 26.55 0.27
CA GLY A 378 23.75 25.33 1.04
C GLY A 378 22.47 24.62 1.49
N ARG A 379 22.63 23.64 2.37
CA ARG A 379 21.48 22.89 2.91
C ARG A 379 20.68 23.73 3.88
N ARG A 380 19.34 23.68 3.71
CA ARG A 380 18.37 24.34 4.57
C ARG A 380 17.38 23.34 5.14
N ILE A 381 17.25 23.37 6.46
CA ILE A 381 16.28 22.56 7.21
C ILE A 381 15.09 23.45 7.56
N THR A 382 13.90 22.92 7.38
CA THR A 382 12.64 23.53 7.83
C THR A 382 11.93 22.54 8.72
N LEU A 383 11.54 22.98 9.90
CA LEU A 383 10.65 22.27 10.83
C LEU A 383 9.33 23.02 10.86
N THR A 384 8.23 22.31 10.75
CA THR A 384 6.88 22.90 10.79
C THR A 384 6.01 22.09 11.72
N TYR A 385 5.43 22.74 12.73
CA TYR A 385 4.40 22.11 13.56
C TYR A 385 3.12 21.96 12.76
N ASP A 386 2.64 20.74 12.60
CA ASP A 386 1.45 20.38 11.83
C ASP A 386 0.26 20.23 12.79
N ALA A 387 -0.52 21.31 12.94
CA ALA A 387 -1.70 21.31 13.83
C ALA A 387 -2.88 20.50 13.26
N GLU A 388 -2.88 20.21 11.93
CA GLU A 388 -3.96 19.50 11.23
C GLU A 388 -3.71 17.99 11.15
N SER A 389 -2.53 17.52 11.48
CA SER A 389 -2.21 16.10 11.60
C SER A 389 -2.86 15.54 12.87
N LYS A 390 -4.14 15.21 12.78
CA LYS A 390 -4.92 14.42 13.75
C LYS A 390 -5.27 13.10 13.13
#